data_9921ea999b911f46bdcdb273e7a76cf2
#
_entry.id   9921ea999b911f46bdcdb273e7a76cf2
#
_cell.length_a   1.000
_cell.length_b   1.000
_cell.length_c   1.000
_cell.angle_alpha   90.00
_cell.angle_beta   90.00
_cell.angle_gamma   90.00
#
_symmetry.space_group_name_H-M   'P 1'
#
loop_
_entity.id
_entity.type
_entity.pdbx_description
1 polymer ?
#
loop_
_entity_poly.entity_id
_entity_poly.type
_entity_poly.pdbx_seq_one_letter_code
_entity_poly.pdbx_strand_id
1 'polypeptide(L)'
;YPRCKDIAHDHVVLGLDNGLRVVYNDPRRFGSMDLCPRAGLAGHRHLCDLGVEPTGNELDGALLARLFAGKAAPLKTALLDQRLIAGLGNIYVCEALHRAGLSPRRAAGTLARKDGGPTKRAERLADAIRQVIADAIAAGGSTLNDYIHVDGELGYFQHSFRVYDREGDPCPDSACNGVIERIVQSGRSTFWCPACQR
;
A
#
# COMPACT_ATOMS: atom_id res chain seq x y z
N TYR A 1 -1.95 17.46 -16.70
CA TYR A 1 -0.77 18.01 -17.32
C TYR A 1 -1.13 18.49 -18.73
N PRO A 2 -1.13 19.82 -19.01
CA PRO A 2 -1.54 20.31 -20.33
C PRO A 2 -0.47 20.01 -21.37
N ARG A 3 -0.73 19.05 -22.24
CA ARG A 3 0.11 18.76 -23.41
C ARG A 3 -0.74 18.61 -24.67
N CYS A 4 -0.24 19.18 -25.74
CA CYS A 4 -0.95 19.23 -27.03
C CYS A 4 -0.64 18.06 -27.97
N LYS A 5 0.44 17.29 -27.68
CA LYS A 5 0.90 16.18 -28.53
C LYS A 5 0.90 14.87 -27.78
N ASP A 6 0.58 13.79 -28.46
CA ASP A 6 0.68 12.44 -27.96
C ASP A 6 2.16 12.05 -27.79
N ILE A 7 2.45 11.28 -26.74
CA ILE A 7 3.78 10.75 -26.46
C ILE A 7 3.74 9.22 -26.41
N ALA A 8 4.91 8.60 -26.29
CA ALA A 8 5.01 7.17 -26.18
C ALA A 8 4.15 6.66 -25.01
N HIS A 9 3.45 5.55 -25.24
CA HIS A 9 2.55 4.88 -24.28
C HIS A 9 1.23 5.59 -23.99
N ASP A 10 0.82 6.60 -24.76
CA ASP A 10 -0.54 7.12 -24.77
C ASP A 10 -1.43 6.11 -25.51
N HIS A 11 -2.23 5.35 -24.78
CA HIS A 11 -3.04 4.28 -25.35
C HIS A 11 -4.46 4.73 -25.68
N VAL A 12 -5.03 5.65 -24.89
CA VAL A 12 -6.35 6.23 -25.13
C VAL A 12 -6.32 7.72 -24.85
N VAL A 13 -6.94 8.48 -25.74
CA VAL A 13 -7.12 9.93 -25.58
C VAL A 13 -8.60 10.25 -25.72
N LEU A 14 -9.18 10.86 -24.68
CA LEU A 14 -10.56 11.33 -24.67
C LEU A 14 -10.55 12.86 -24.76
N GLY A 15 -11.20 13.41 -25.79
CA GLY A 15 -11.47 14.84 -25.90
C GLY A 15 -12.75 15.19 -25.15
N LEU A 16 -12.71 16.25 -24.34
CA LEU A 16 -13.87 16.78 -23.65
C LEU A 16 -14.41 18.02 -24.37
N ASP A 17 -15.68 18.32 -24.19
CA ASP A 17 -16.39 19.44 -24.80
C ASP A 17 -15.85 20.82 -24.36
N ASN A 18 -15.20 20.89 -23.21
CA ASN A 18 -14.51 22.08 -22.70
C ASN A 18 -13.07 22.25 -23.23
N GLY A 19 -12.66 21.44 -24.24
CA GLY A 19 -11.34 21.48 -24.84
C GLY A 19 -10.24 20.77 -24.07
N LEU A 20 -10.54 20.21 -22.90
CA LEU A 20 -9.58 19.39 -22.15
C LEU A 20 -9.43 18.00 -22.77
N ARG A 21 -8.30 17.37 -22.52
CA ARG A 21 -8.01 15.99 -22.95
C ARG A 21 -7.68 15.14 -21.72
N VAL A 22 -8.31 13.98 -21.63
CA VAL A 22 -7.93 12.94 -20.67
C VAL A 22 -7.11 11.89 -21.40
N VAL A 23 -5.90 11.64 -20.94
CA VAL A 23 -4.97 10.72 -21.59
C VAL A 23 -4.67 9.55 -20.67
N TYR A 24 -4.91 8.35 -21.16
CA TYR A 24 -4.49 7.11 -20.51
C TYR A 24 -3.10 6.73 -21.03
N ASN A 25 -2.08 7.02 -20.22
CA ASN A 25 -0.68 6.66 -20.46
C ASN A 25 -0.25 5.52 -19.55
N ASP A 26 0.21 4.41 -20.12
CA ASP A 26 0.60 3.22 -19.37
C ASP A 26 1.84 2.55 -19.97
N PRO A 27 3.05 2.98 -19.57
CA PRO A 27 4.32 2.44 -20.06
C PRO A 27 4.50 0.96 -19.76
N ARG A 28 3.96 0.50 -18.65
CA ARG A 28 4.12 -0.88 -18.16
C ARG A 28 3.05 -1.84 -18.65
N ARG A 29 1.95 -1.33 -19.18
CA ARG A 29 0.77 -2.10 -19.63
C ARG A 29 0.14 -2.98 -18.55
N PHE A 30 0.16 -2.53 -17.31
CA PHE A 30 -0.48 -3.22 -16.19
C PHE A 30 -1.87 -2.67 -15.89
N GLY A 31 -2.20 -1.51 -16.40
CA GLY A 31 -3.51 -0.92 -16.25
C GLY A 31 -4.55 -1.53 -17.17
N SER A 32 -5.80 -1.24 -16.89
CA SER A 32 -6.94 -1.61 -17.73
C SER A 32 -7.94 -0.46 -17.76
N MET A 33 -8.65 -0.35 -18.86
CA MET A 33 -9.78 0.57 -19.01
C MET A 33 -10.99 -0.25 -19.41
N ASP A 34 -12.08 -0.09 -18.67
CA ASP A 34 -13.32 -0.80 -18.90
C ASP A 34 -14.50 0.15 -18.79
N LEU A 35 -15.58 -0.12 -19.48
CA LEU A 35 -16.80 0.68 -19.49
C LEU A 35 -17.95 -0.19 -18.96
N CYS A 36 -18.59 0.24 -17.88
CA CYS A 36 -19.77 -0.43 -17.37
C CYS A 36 -20.82 0.58 -16.89
N PRO A 37 -22.10 0.21 -16.90
CA PRO A 37 -23.13 1.03 -16.28
C PRO A 37 -22.86 1.25 -14.80
N ARG A 38 -23.16 2.44 -14.27
CA ARG A 38 -22.96 2.75 -12.84
C ARG A 38 -23.64 1.75 -11.91
N ALA A 39 -24.82 1.26 -12.28
CA ALA A 39 -25.55 0.24 -11.51
C ALA A 39 -24.83 -1.11 -11.46
N GLY A 40 -23.90 -1.39 -12.40
CA GLY A 40 -23.12 -2.61 -12.46
C GLY A 40 -21.77 -2.56 -11.74
N LEU A 41 -21.37 -1.41 -11.17
CA LEU A 41 -20.04 -1.23 -10.56
C LEU A 41 -19.78 -2.23 -9.42
N ALA A 42 -20.74 -2.47 -8.55
CA ALA A 42 -20.61 -3.40 -7.43
C ALA A 42 -20.35 -4.85 -7.86
N GLY A 43 -20.80 -5.24 -9.04
CA GLY A 43 -20.56 -6.56 -9.63
C GLY A 43 -19.43 -6.60 -10.65
N HIS A 44 -18.72 -5.49 -10.84
CA HIS A 44 -17.66 -5.42 -11.85
C HIS A 44 -16.44 -6.27 -11.44
N ARG A 45 -15.95 -7.10 -12.37
CA ARG A 45 -14.89 -8.12 -12.14
C ARG A 45 -13.62 -7.59 -11.45
N HIS A 46 -13.30 -6.31 -11.59
CA HIS A 46 -12.13 -5.69 -10.98
C HIS A 46 -12.43 -5.00 -9.65
N LEU A 47 -13.71 -4.90 -9.25
CA LEU A 47 -14.13 -4.14 -8.08
C LEU A 47 -14.86 -5.00 -7.03
N CYS A 48 -15.58 -6.03 -7.47
CA CYS A 48 -16.48 -6.81 -6.60
C CYS A 48 -15.78 -7.55 -5.45
N ASP A 49 -14.51 -7.89 -5.62
CA ASP A 49 -13.73 -8.61 -4.62
C ASP A 49 -12.74 -7.72 -3.84
N LEU A 50 -12.79 -6.40 -4.05
CA LEU A 50 -11.92 -5.50 -3.29
C LEU A 50 -12.35 -5.42 -1.83
N GLY A 51 -11.35 -5.50 -0.96
CA GLY A 51 -11.52 -5.35 0.48
C GLY A 51 -11.68 -3.89 0.90
N VAL A 52 -11.50 -3.65 2.20
CA VAL A 52 -11.66 -2.34 2.82
C VAL A 52 -10.57 -1.38 2.37
N GLU A 53 -10.94 -0.14 2.08
CA GLU A 53 -9.99 0.93 1.80
C GLU A 53 -9.29 1.40 3.09
N PRO A 54 -7.95 1.48 3.10
CA PRO A 54 -7.20 1.84 4.31
C PRO A 54 -7.31 3.33 4.68
N THR A 55 -7.81 4.18 3.78
CA THR A 55 -8.05 5.61 4.00
C THR A 55 -9.41 5.89 4.65
N GLY A 56 -10.30 4.90 4.67
CA GLY A 56 -11.61 5.00 5.30
C GLY A 56 -11.55 4.86 6.82
N ASN A 57 -12.64 5.23 7.49
CA ASN A 57 -12.77 5.10 8.95
C ASN A 57 -12.94 3.65 9.44
N GLU A 58 -13.07 2.70 8.52
CA GLU A 58 -13.32 1.29 8.85
C GLU A 58 -12.07 0.53 9.26
N LEU A 59 -10.88 1.00 8.84
CA LEU A 59 -9.63 0.32 9.18
C LEU A 59 -9.22 0.61 10.62
N ASP A 60 -9.53 -0.32 11.51
CA ASP A 60 -9.13 -0.30 12.91
C ASP A 60 -8.56 -1.65 13.38
N GLY A 61 -8.15 -1.72 14.64
CA GLY A 61 -7.62 -2.96 15.22
C GLY A 61 -8.64 -4.10 15.26
N ALA A 62 -9.93 -3.79 15.44
CA ALA A 62 -10.99 -4.78 15.48
C ALA A 62 -11.23 -5.40 14.10
N LEU A 63 -11.22 -4.58 13.05
CA LEU A 63 -11.28 -5.07 11.67
C LEU A 63 -10.09 -5.97 11.35
N LEU A 64 -8.85 -5.53 11.65
CA LEU A 64 -7.66 -6.36 11.41
C LEU A 64 -7.73 -7.70 12.14
N ALA A 65 -8.17 -7.70 13.41
CA ALA A 65 -8.34 -8.93 14.18
C ALA A 65 -9.35 -9.87 13.49
N ARG A 66 -10.49 -9.34 13.06
CA ARG A 66 -11.55 -10.12 12.38
C ARG A 66 -11.08 -10.68 11.02
N LEU A 67 -10.43 -9.85 10.18
CA LEU A 67 -9.94 -10.25 8.86
C LEU A 67 -8.84 -11.30 8.92
N PHE A 68 -8.03 -11.27 9.96
CA PHE A 68 -6.84 -12.12 10.07
C PHE A 68 -7.01 -13.27 11.08
N ALA A 69 -8.13 -13.38 11.78
CA ALA A 69 -8.38 -14.45 12.75
C ALA A 69 -8.08 -15.83 12.13
N GLY A 70 -7.29 -16.64 12.82
CA GLY A 70 -6.92 -17.99 12.40
C GLY A 70 -5.97 -18.09 11.20
N LYS A 71 -5.55 -16.98 10.57
CA LYS A 71 -4.67 -17.03 9.41
C LYS A 71 -3.22 -17.33 9.82
N ALA A 72 -2.68 -18.45 9.33
CA ALA A 72 -1.27 -18.83 9.51
C ALA A 72 -0.32 -18.08 8.55
N ALA A 73 -0.86 -17.48 7.49
CA ALA A 73 -0.07 -16.74 6.49
C ALA A 73 0.76 -15.64 7.16
N PRO A 74 1.96 -15.33 6.62
CA PRO A 74 2.76 -14.21 7.08
C PRO A 74 1.99 -12.89 7.02
N LEU A 75 2.14 -12.06 8.04
CA LEU A 75 1.40 -10.82 8.20
C LEU A 75 1.54 -9.89 6.99
N LYS A 76 2.75 -9.76 6.45
CA LYS A 76 2.96 -8.99 5.22
C LYS A 76 2.14 -9.53 4.05
N THR A 77 2.13 -10.83 3.85
CA THR A 77 1.39 -11.47 2.75
C THR A 77 -0.11 -11.24 2.90
N ALA A 78 -0.63 -11.35 4.12
CA ALA A 78 -2.05 -11.08 4.41
C ALA A 78 -2.44 -9.62 4.17
N LEU A 79 -1.56 -8.67 4.52
CA LEU A 79 -1.78 -7.24 4.28
C LEU A 79 -1.76 -6.85 2.79
N LEU A 80 -1.07 -7.62 1.96
CA LEU A 80 -1.01 -7.41 0.50
C LEU A 80 -2.20 -8.02 -0.26
N ASP A 81 -3.05 -8.81 0.39
CA ASP A 81 -4.25 -9.38 -0.23
C ASP A 81 -5.31 -8.27 -0.42
N GLN A 82 -5.48 -7.84 -1.67
CA GLN A 82 -6.39 -6.76 -2.03
C GLN A 82 -7.86 -7.06 -1.73
N ARG A 83 -8.20 -8.33 -1.51
CA ARG A 83 -9.55 -8.76 -1.08
C ARG A 83 -9.78 -8.51 0.40
N LEU A 84 -8.73 -8.28 1.18
CA LEU A 84 -8.81 -7.95 2.61
C LEU A 84 -8.68 -6.46 2.83
N ILE A 85 -7.61 -5.84 2.26
CA ILE A 85 -7.35 -4.41 2.34
C ILE A 85 -6.96 -3.93 0.93
N ALA A 86 -7.83 -3.17 0.31
CA ALA A 86 -7.63 -2.66 -1.05
C ALA A 86 -6.62 -1.50 -1.07
N GLY A 87 -5.79 -1.42 -2.12
CA GLY A 87 -4.88 -0.30 -2.33
C GLY A 87 -3.58 -0.32 -1.50
N LEU A 88 -3.45 -1.25 -0.55
CA LEU A 88 -2.25 -1.34 0.27
C LEU A 88 -1.13 -2.08 -0.48
N GLY A 89 -0.09 -1.34 -0.89
CA GLY A 89 1.03 -1.84 -1.69
C GLY A 89 2.28 -2.21 -0.88
N ASN A 90 3.28 -2.76 -1.57
CA ASN A 90 4.50 -3.31 -0.96
C ASN A 90 5.29 -2.29 -0.12
N ILE A 91 5.39 -1.05 -0.59
CA ILE A 91 6.07 0.04 0.10
C ILE A 91 5.40 0.31 1.44
N TYR A 92 4.12 0.64 1.39
CA TYR A 92 3.36 1.05 2.56
C TYR A 92 3.21 -0.06 3.60
N VAL A 93 3.14 -1.33 3.16
CA VAL A 93 3.12 -2.48 4.08
C VAL A 93 4.45 -2.61 4.82
N CYS A 94 5.61 -2.48 4.15
CA CYS A 94 6.91 -2.53 4.83
C CYS A 94 7.05 -1.39 5.84
N GLU A 95 6.69 -0.17 5.45
CA GLU A 95 6.75 1.03 6.31
C GLU A 95 5.80 0.91 7.52
N ALA A 96 4.56 0.46 7.31
CA ALA A 96 3.59 0.29 8.38
C ALA A 96 4.01 -0.79 9.39
N LEU A 97 4.53 -1.92 8.90
CA LEU A 97 5.04 -2.98 9.77
C LEU A 97 6.23 -2.52 10.61
N HIS A 98 7.13 -1.71 10.03
CA HIS A 98 8.24 -1.13 10.78
C HIS A 98 7.74 -0.16 11.85
N ARG A 99 6.86 0.78 11.52
CA ARG A 99 6.28 1.73 12.49
C ARG A 99 5.52 1.03 13.62
N ALA A 100 4.84 -0.09 13.30
CA ALA A 100 4.15 -0.90 14.30
C ALA A 100 5.09 -1.81 15.12
N GLY A 101 6.37 -1.95 14.77
CA GLY A 101 7.32 -2.86 15.40
C GLY A 101 6.96 -4.33 15.21
N LEU A 102 6.37 -4.69 14.06
CA LEU A 102 5.87 -6.04 13.77
C LEU A 102 6.67 -6.72 12.68
N SER A 103 7.09 -7.97 12.96
CA SER A 103 7.77 -8.78 11.97
C SER A 103 6.87 -9.09 10.76
N PRO A 104 7.36 -8.91 9.51
CA PRO A 104 6.63 -9.28 8.31
C PRO A 104 6.37 -10.80 8.20
N ARG A 105 7.14 -11.62 8.95
CA ARG A 105 7.02 -13.08 8.99
C ARG A 105 6.02 -13.58 10.04
N ARG A 106 5.56 -12.72 10.94
CA ARG A 106 4.59 -13.07 11.99
C ARG A 106 3.31 -13.63 11.36
N ALA A 107 2.74 -14.68 11.94
CA ALA A 107 1.43 -15.17 11.51
C ALA A 107 0.35 -14.09 11.70
N ALA A 108 -0.43 -13.81 10.66
CA ALA A 108 -1.44 -12.76 10.68
C ALA A 108 -2.50 -12.96 11.78
N GLY A 109 -2.86 -14.21 12.06
CA GLY A 109 -3.82 -14.56 13.10
C GLY A 109 -3.42 -14.12 14.51
N THR A 110 -2.14 -13.78 14.75
CA THR A 110 -1.68 -13.27 16.05
C THR A 110 -2.16 -11.86 16.37
N LEU A 111 -2.84 -11.20 15.45
CA LEU A 111 -3.50 -9.92 15.68
C LEU A 111 -4.83 -10.05 16.42
N ALA A 112 -5.46 -11.23 16.38
CA ALA A 112 -6.67 -11.54 17.13
C ALA A 112 -6.32 -12.22 18.48
N ARG A 113 -7.09 -11.91 19.51
CA ARG A 113 -7.11 -12.67 20.78
C ARG A 113 -7.94 -13.94 20.61
N LYS A 114 -7.87 -14.83 21.58
CA LYS A 114 -8.67 -16.08 21.59
C LYS A 114 -10.19 -15.81 21.62
N ASP A 115 -10.60 -14.70 22.20
CA ASP A 115 -12.00 -14.25 22.24
C ASP A 115 -12.44 -13.52 20.96
N GLY A 116 -11.57 -13.44 19.95
CA GLY A 116 -11.82 -12.75 18.68
C GLY A 116 -11.56 -11.25 18.71
N GLY A 117 -11.32 -10.66 19.86
CA GLY A 117 -11.03 -9.23 20.00
C GLY A 117 -9.63 -8.84 19.48
N PRO A 118 -9.40 -7.54 19.24
CA PRO A 118 -8.11 -7.05 18.80
C PRO A 118 -7.04 -7.15 19.90
N THR A 119 -5.81 -7.42 19.47
CA THR A 119 -4.64 -7.23 20.33
C THR A 119 -4.14 -5.79 20.22
N LYS A 120 -3.35 -5.31 21.16
CA LYS A 120 -2.63 -4.03 21.07
C LYS A 120 -1.76 -3.93 19.80
N ARG A 121 -1.32 -5.07 19.26
CA ARG A 121 -0.59 -5.12 17.99
C ARG A 121 -1.48 -4.76 16.81
N ALA A 122 -2.72 -5.24 16.80
CA ALA A 122 -3.68 -4.91 15.75
C ALA A 122 -4.01 -3.41 15.75
N GLU A 123 -4.21 -2.83 16.93
CA GLU A 123 -4.47 -1.38 17.10
C GLU A 123 -3.29 -0.55 16.57
N ARG A 124 -2.07 -0.84 17.03
CA ARG A 124 -0.86 -0.15 16.55
C ARG A 124 -0.65 -0.28 15.05
N LEU A 125 -0.95 -1.46 14.47
CA LEU A 125 -0.80 -1.68 13.04
C LEU A 125 -1.81 -0.87 12.24
N ALA A 126 -3.06 -0.83 12.67
CA ALA A 126 -4.08 -0.01 12.03
C ALA A 126 -3.70 1.48 12.02
N ASP A 127 -3.23 1.98 13.18
CA ASP A 127 -2.75 3.37 13.29
C ASP A 127 -1.54 3.62 12.37
N ALA A 128 -0.58 2.69 12.35
CA ALA A 128 0.61 2.80 11.51
C ALA A 128 0.26 2.80 10.01
N ILE A 129 -0.70 1.98 9.57
CA ILE A 129 -1.17 1.97 8.18
C ILE A 129 -1.78 3.33 7.82
N ARG A 130 -2.72 3.83 8.63
CA ARG A 130 -3.36 5.13 8.39
C ARG A 130 -2.33 6.25 8.31
N GLN A 131 -1.35 6.26 9.22
CA GLN A 131 -0.33 7.29 9.28
C GLN A 131 0.61 7.25 8.08
N VAL A 132 1.07 6.05 7.66
CA VAL A 132 1.91 5.91 6.46
C VAL A 132 1.20 6.43 5.22
N ILE A 133 -0.08 6.11 5.07
CA ILE A 133 -0.87 6.57 3.92
C ILE A 133 -1.10 8.08 3.98
N ALA A 134 -1.42 8.63 5.15
CA ALA A 134 -1.58 10.07 5.32
C ALA A 134 -0.29 10.83 4.98
N ASP A 135 0.86 10.36 5.47
CA ASP A 135 2.16 10.94 5.15
C ASP A 135 2.47 10.83 3.64
N ALA A 136 2.14 9.70 3.02
CA ALA A 136 2.34 9.50 1.59
C ALA A 136 1.45 10.43 0.75
N ILE A 137 0.20 10.64 1.15
CA ILE A 137 -0.71 11.59 0.48
C ILE A 137 -0.18 13.02 0.63
N ALA A 138 0.25 13.41 1.83
CA ALA A 138 0.81 14.74 2.10
C ALA A 138 2.09 15.01 1.29
N ALA A 139 2.89 13.96 1.04
CA ALA A 139 4.11 14.03 0.22
C ALA A 139 3.85 13.86 -1.30
N GLY A 140 2.60 13.79 -1.74
CA GLY A 140 2.25 13.60 -3.14
C GLY A 140 2.58 12.20 -3.68
N GLY A 141 2.62 11.18 -2.84
CA GLY A 141 2.93 9.79 -3.25
C GLY A 141 4.43 9.50 -3.36
N SER A 142 4.76 8.32 -3.91
CA SER A 142 6.14 7.85 -4.10
C SER A 142 6.45 7.75 -5.58
N THR A 143 7.36 8.56 -6.09
CA THR A 143 7.91 8.41 -7.44
C THR A 143 9.22 7.63 -7.36
N LEU A 144 9.15 6.34 -7.69
CA LEU A 144 10.35 5.50 -7.79
C LEU A 144 10.84 5.39 -9.24
N ASN A 145 9.93 5.28 -10.21
CA ASN A 145 10.26 5.19 -11.64
C ASN A 145 9.31 6.03 -12.50
N ASP A 146 8.07 5.55 -12.70
CA ASP A 146 7.17 6.06 -13.75
C ASP A 146 5.98 6.87 -13.20
N TYR A 147 5.85 6.98 -11.87
CA TYR A 147 4.74 7.72 -11.28
C TYR A 147 5.00 9.23 -11.33
N ILE A 148 4.11 9.94 -11.99
CA ILE A 148 4.12 11.40 -12.09
C ILE A 148 2.70 11.88 -11.80
N HIS A 149 2.56 12.95 -11.04
CA HIS A 149 1.27 13.61 -10.80
C HIS A 149 0.63 14.15 -12.08
N VAL A 150 -0.67 14.41 -12.02
CA VAL A 150 -1.43 14.98 -13.14
C VAL A 150 -0.92 16.36 -13.55
N ASP A 151 -0.33 17.11 -12.64
CA ASP A 151 0.33 18.40 -12.87
C ASP A 151 1.80 18.27 -13.31
N GLY A 152 2.33 17.06 -13.35
CA GLY A 152 3.72 16.76 -13.76
C GLY A 152 4.72 16.79 -12.63
N GLU A 153 4.29 17.01 -11.39
CA GLU A 153 5.18 16.95 -10.24
C GLU A 153 5.48 15.51 -9.80
N LEU A 154 6.62 15.32 -9.15
CA LEU A 154 7.04 14.04 -8.60
C LEU A 154 6.53 13.92 -7.16
N GLY A 155 6.15 12.72 -6.75
CA GLY A 155 5.93 12.44 -5.33
C GLY A 155 7.25 12.43 -4.57
N TYR A 156 7.23 12.80 -3.30
CA TYR A 156 8.42 12.93 -2.45
C TYR A 156 8.47 11.92 -1.31
N PHE A 157 7.49 11.05 -1.15
CA PHE A 157 7.43 10.12 -0.01
C PHE A 157 8.60 9.14 0.05
N GLN A 158 9.26 8.83 -1.07
CA GLN A 158 10.45 7.97 -1.10
C GLN A 158 11.62 8.52 -0.24
N HIS A 159 11.68 9.82 -0.03
CA HIS A 159 12.69 10.43 0.85
C HIS A 159 12.40 10.25 2.35
N SER A 160 11.20 9.78 2.67
CA SER A 160 10.74 9.53 4.04
C SER A 160 10.72 8.04 4.40
N PHE A 161 11.21 7.17 3.51
CA PHE A 161 11.25 5.73 3.78
C PHE A 161 12.12 5.41 4.98
N ARG A 162 11.57 4.61 5.88
CA ARG A 162 12.26 4.13 7.07
C ARG A 162 13.01 2.81 6.81
N VAL A 163 12.42 1.93 6.02
CA VAL A 163 12.99 0.61 5.72
C VAL A 163 12.97 0.26 4.25
N TYR A 164 12.00 0.75 3.48
CA TYR A 164 11.88 0.33 2.08
C TYR A 164 13.07 0.81 1.26
N ASP A 165 13.69 -0.15 0.52
CA ASP A 165 14.90 0.06 -0.32
C ASP A 165 16.13 0.56 0.45
N ARG A 166 16.21 0.23 1.76
CA ARG A 166 17.29 0.64 2.66
C ARG A 166 18.06 -0.56 3.24
N GLU A 167 18.20 -1.63 2.46
CA GLU A 167 19.00 -2.80 2.84
C GLU A 167 20.44 -2.39 3.20
N GLY A 168 20.92 -2.82 4.36
CA GLY A 168 22.25 -2.51 4.88
C GLY A 168 22.35 -1.21 5.68
N ASP A 169 21.34 -0.34 5.63
CA ASP A 169 21.33 0.89 6.43
C ASP A 169 21.05 0.60 7.91
N PRO A 170 21.56 1.43 8.81
CA PRO A 170 21.15 1.43 10.21
C PRO A 170 19.64 1.64 10.36
N CYS A 171 19.04 0.96 11.33
CA CYS A 171 17.62 1.19 11.66
C CYS A 171 17.39 2.64 12.06
N PRO A 172 16.39 3.35 11.48
CA PRO A 172 16.12 4.75 11.80
C PRO A 172 15.42 4.96 13.16
N ASP A 173 15.09 3.91 13.88
CA ASP A 173 14.59 4.00 15.24
C ASP A 173 15.77 4.26 16.17
N SER A 174 15.78 5.43 16.84
CA SER A 174 16.87 5.87 17.73
C SER A 174 17.11 4.93 18.92
N ALA A 175 16.12 4.12 19.29
CA ALA A 175 16.25 3.13 20.34
C ALA A 175 16.71 1.75 19.82
N CYS A 176 17.03 1.65 18.51
CA CYS A 176 17.37 0.39 17.86
C CYS A 176 18.75 0.44 17.21
N ASN A 177 19.63 -0.49 17.57
CA ASN A 177 20.96 -0.65 16.96
C ASN A 177 20.99 -1.69 15.83
N GLY A 178 19.82 -2.04 15.28
CA GLY A 178 19.69 -3.02 14.19
C GLY A 178 20.06 -2.43 12.83
N VAL A 179 20.15 -3.33 11.85
CA VAL A 179 20.36 -3.01 10.45
C VAL A 179 19.14 -3.49 9.66
N ILE A 180 18.79 -2.77 8.61
CA ILE A 180 17.69 -3.15 7.73
C ILE A 180 18.11 -4.33 6.86
N GLU A 181 17.32 -5.38 6.88
CA GLU A 181 17.51 -6.57 6.06
C GLU A 181 16.47 -6.63 4.94
N ARG A 182 16.86 -7.28 3.87
CA ARG A 182 15.98 -7.64 2.76
C ARG A 182 15.75 -9.14 2.71
N ILE A 183 14.49 -9.53 2.58
CA ILE A 183 14.09 -10.92 2.29
C ILE A 183 13.08 -10.93 1.15
N VAL A 184 12.84 -12.10 0.56
CA VAL A 184 11.80 -12.27 -0.46
C VAL A 184 10.61 -13.00 0.16
N GLN A 185 9.41 -12.41 0.06
CA GLN A 185 8.15 -13.03 0.47
C GLN A 185 7.13 -12.90 -0.67
N SER A 186 6.53 -14.01 -1.07
CA SER A 186 5.52 -14.06 -2.15
C SER A 186 5.97 -13.33 -3.42
N GLY A 187 7.24 -13.55 -3.83
CA GLY A 187 7.83 -12.95 -5.03
C GLY A 187 8.17 -11.46 -4.94
N ARG A 188 8.04 -10.84 -3.76
CA ARG A 188 8.32 -9.41 -3.55
C ARG A 188 9.38 -9.18 -2.49
N SER A 189 10.24 -8.19 -2.71
CA SER A 189 11.20 -7.74 -1.69
C SER A 189 10.46 -7.24 -0.45
N THR A 190 10.98 -7.59 0.71
CA THR A 190 10.51 -7.17 2.03
C THR A 190 11.68 -6.58 2.78
N PHE A 191 11.60 -5.33 3.12
CA PHE A 191 12.62 -4.62 3.90
C PHE A 191 12.11 -4.47 5.33
N TRP A 192 12.95 -4.79 6.31
CA TRP A 192 12.56 -4.79 7.71
C TRP A 192 13.78 -4.76 8.63
N CYS A 193 13.59 -4.37 9.87
CA CYS A 193 14.61 -4.44 10.91
C CYS A 193 14.34 -5.65 11.83
N PRO A 194 15.17 -6.71 11.84
CA PRO A 194 14.94 -7.88 12.69
C PRO A 194 15.13 -7.62 14.19
N ALA A 195 15.80 -6.53 14.54
CA ALA A 195 16.05 -6.18 15.94
C ALA A 195 14.79 -5.60 16.63
N CYS A 196 14.07 -4.68 15.98
CA CYS A 196 12.90 -4.02 16.59
C CYS A 196 11.55 -4.58 16.10
N GLN A 197 11.47 -5.22 14.95
CA GLN A 197 10.23 -5.82 14.43
C GLN A 197 10.10 -7.28 14.90
N ARG A 198 9.28 -7.52 15.93
CA ARG A 198 9.09 -8.81 16.59
C ARG A 198 7.68 -9.37 16.42
#